data_7aaa8fb8ded8c75522ed043f7ed8ca7b
#
_entry.id   7aaa8fb8ded8c75522ed043f7ed8ca7b
#
_cell.length_a   1.000
_cell.length_b   1.000
_cell.length_c   1.000
_cell.angle_alpha   90.00
_cell.angle_beta   90.00
_cell.angle_gamma   90.00
#
_symmetry.space_group_name_H-M   'P 1'
#
loop_
_entity.id
_entity.type
_entity.pdbx_description
1 polymer ?
#
loop_
_entity_poly.entity_id
_entity_poly.type
_entity_poly.pdbx_seq_one_letter_code
_entity_poly.pdbx_strand_id
1 'polypeptide(L)'
;WGCLFVYTMTFGVYWIQFLRHLSKKYGYFHGVRGRDTIPFSEVNKIAKEILGAVLLRSALVVYSSYDPHAAPSLSIWTPLQLFFFTVVDDFYYYWLHRVCHETESAWKLHRLHHTTKAPTLLLLGYADDIQECFDLFLVPFATWLTFPIPFDAFVIWMLIHVSIQVVGHSGIRLHHGTLLTGPYLTPFGAEIVTEDHDLHHRHGWRESYNYGKQSRLWDGLFGTKGERIEGHSGNIDRTRFIY
;
A
#
# COMPACT_ATOMS: atom_id res chain seq x y z
N TRP A 1 -14.90 -7.15 16.44
CA TRP A 1 -14.82 -6.16 15.38
C TRP A 1 -14.48 -4.76 15.91
N GLY A 2 -15.26 -4.14 16.82
CA GLY A 2 -15.00 -2.79 17.34
C GLY A 2 -13.61 -2.61 17.94
N CYS A 3 -13.09 -3.60 18.69
CA CYS A 3 -11.73 -3.55 19.24
C CYS A 3 -10.66 -3.50 18.14
N LEU A 4 -10.82 -4.30 17.09
CA LEU A 4 -9.88 -4.31 15.95
C LEU A 4 -9.92 -2.97 15.20
N PHE A 5 -11.11 -2.40 15.01
CA PHE A 5 -11.27 -1.07 14.41
C PHE A 5 -10.52 0.01 15.21
N VAL A 6 -10.75 0.09 16.54
CA VAL A 6 -10.06 1.06 17.39
C VAL A 6 -8.56 0.86 17.39
N TYR A 7 -8.10 -0.40 17.45
CA TYR A 7 -6.68 -0.74 17.40
C TYR A 7 -6.05 -0.28 16.07
N THR A 8 -6.68 -0.57 14.94
CA THR A 8 -6.17 -0.19 13.61
C THR A 8 -6.13 1.33 13.44
N MET A 9 -7.17 2.05 13.91
CA MET A 9 -7.19 3.51 13.88
C MET A 9 -6.05 4.11 14.72
N THR A 10 -5.87 3.60 15.93
CA THR A 10 -4.81 4.06 16.85
C THR A 10 -3.42 3.81 16.24
N PHE A 11 -3.20 2.61 15.71
CA PHE A 11 -1.98 2.26 14.99
C PHE A 11 -1.73 3.22 13.81
N GLY A 12 -2.73 3.48 12.99
CA GLY A 12 -2.63 4.38 11.84
C GLY A 12 -2.23 5.80 12.22
N VAL A 13 -2.79 6.35 13.30
CA VAL A 13 -2.43 7.68 13.81
C VAL A 13 -0.95 7.74 14.22
N TYR A 14 -0.48 6.76 15.00
CA TYR A 14 0.93 6.71 15.42
C TYR A 14 1.86 6.49 14.22
N TRP A 15 1.47 5.65 13.25
CA TRP A 15 2.23 5.41 12.04
C TRP A 15 2.41 6.69 11.20
N ILE A 16 1.34 7.45 11.00
CA ILE A 16 1.39 8.74 10.29
C ILE A 16 2.29 9.74 11.02
N GLN A 17 2.22 9.82 12.35
CA GLN A 17 3.08 10.71 13.13
C GLN A 17 4.56 10.29 13.02
N PHE A 18 4.85 9.00 13.07
CA PHE A 18 6.19 8.47 12.87
C PHE A 18 6.73 8.81 11.48
N LEU A 19 5.95 8.62 10.42
CA LEU A 19 6.36 8.98 9.06
C LEU A 19 6.56 10.50 8.90
N ARG A 20 5.75 11.33 9.54
CA ARG A 20 6.00 12.79 9.60
C ARG A 20 7.32 13.13 10.27
N HIS A 21 7.71 12.39 11.30
CA HIS A 21 9.02 12.56 11.91
C HIS A 21 10.14 12.18 10.92
N LEU A 22 9.99 11.05 10.24
CA LEU A 22 10.97 10.61 9.23
C LEU A 22 11.08 11.61 8.06
N SER A 23 9.98 12.20 7.62
CA SER A 23 9.98 13.17 6.52
C SER A 23 10.80 14.43 6.85
N LYS A 24 10.78 14.87 8.11
CA LYS A 24 11.62 15.98 8.58
C LYS A 24 13.11 15.65 8.55
N LYS A 25 13.46 14.37 8.74
CA LYS A 25 14.85 13.90 8.77
C LYS A 25 15.42 13.63 7.38
N TYR A 26 14.63 13.01 6.50
CA TYR A 26 15.10 12.50 5.21
C TYR A 26 14.63 13.32 4.01
N GLY A 27 13.65 14.22 4.20
CA GLY A 27 13.04 14.98 3.12
C GLY A 27 12.19 14.13 2.20
N TYR A 28 11.84 14.71 1.04
CA TYR A 28 10.97 14.08 0.04
C TYR A 28 11.69 13.93 -1.28
N PHE A 29 11.26 12.97 -2.10
CA PHE A 29 11.64 12.88 -3.49
C PHE A 29 11.29 14.20 -4.20
N HIS A 30 12.09 14.58 -5.21
CA HIS A 30 11.97 15.89 -5.89
C HIS A 30 12.25 17.14 -5.04
N GLY A 31 13.00 17.07 -4.02
CA GLY A 31 13.44 18.10 -3.05
C GLY A 31 13.11 19.58 -3.26
N VAL A 32 13.04 20.03 -4.51
CA VAL A 32 12.72 21.41 -4.89
C VAL A 32 11.23 21.58 -5.20
N ARG A 33 10.52 20.52 -5.60
CA ARG A 33 9.09 20.54 -5.89
C ARG A 33 8.31 20.23 -4.62
N GLY A 34 7.39 21.11 -4.23
CA GLY A 34 6.50 20.84 -3.09
C GLY A 34 5.64 19.60 -3.31
N ARG A 35 5.28 18.94 -2.21
CA ARG A 35 4.28 17.85 -2.22
C ARG A 35 2.87 18.43 -2.37
N ASP A 36 1.97 17.65 -2.96
CA ASP A 36 0.57 18.02 -3.07
C ASP A 36 -0.05 18.15 -1.67
N THR A 37 -0.89 19.16 -1.50
CA THR A 37 -1.59 19.40 -0.23
C THR A 37 -3.05 18.97 -0.36
N ILE A 38 -3.65 18.57 0.77
CA ILE A 38 -5.07 18.26 0.81
C ILE A 38 -5.87 19.55 0.61
N PRO A 39 -6.72 19.65 -0.44
CA PRO A 39 -7.61 20.77 -0.58
C PRO A 39 -8.56 20.87 0.63
N PHE A 40 -8.77 22.06 1.16
CA PHE A 40 -9.61 22.24 2.34
C PHE A 40 -11.05 21.71 2.14
N SER A 41 -11.58 21.86 0.91
CA SER A 41 -12.89 21.30 0.52
C SER A 41 -12.98 19.78 0.62
N GLU A 42 -11.85 19.08 0.49
CA GLU A 42 -11.79 17.60 0.41
C GLU A 42 -11.45 16.93 1.74
N VAL A 43 -11.12 17.68 2.78
CA VAL A 43 -10.71 17.13 4.09
C VAL A 43 -11.77 16.19 4.66
N ASN A 44 -13.04 16.56 4.59
CA ASN A 44 -14.14 15.73 5.09
C ASN A 44 -14.32 14.45 4.26
N LYS A 45 -14.13 14.52 2.95
CA LYS A 45 -14.16 13.34 2.07
C LYS A 45 -13.05 12.38 2.46
N ILE A 46 -11.81 12.83 2.47
CA ILE A 46 -10.64 12.01 2.82
C ILE A 46 -10.79 11.39 4.20
N ALA A 47 -11.29 12.13 5.19
CA ALA A 47 -11.53 11.61 6.53
C ALA A 47 -12.57 10.48 6.54
N LYS A 48 -13.65 10.61 5.76
CA LYS A 48 -14.66 9.56 5.60
C LYS A 48 -14.12 8.32 4.90
N GLU A 49 -13.33 8.51 3.84
CA GLU A 49 -12.69 7.41 3.11
C GLU A 49 -11.75 6.61 4.03
N ILE A 50 -10.87 7.28 4.77
CA ILE A 50 -9.96 6.63 5.72
C ILE A 50 -10.75 5.87 6.80
N LEU A 51 -11.80 6.50 7.36
CA LEU A 51 -12.64 5.88 8.38
C LEU A 51 -13.38 4.66 7.80
N GLY A 52 -13.97 4.80 6.62
CA GLY A 52 -14.66 3.72 5.90
C GLY A 52 -13.72 2.56 5.56
N ALA A 53 -12.51 2.89 5.10
CA ALA A 53 -11.48 1.90 4.79
C ALA A 53 -11.11 1.04 6.00
N VAL A 54 -10.82 1.66 7.13
CA VAL A 54 -10.49 0.93 8.37
C VAL A 54 -11.68 0.12 8.87
N LEU A 55 -12.89 0.67 8.76
CA LEU A 55 -14.13 0.00 9.14
C LEU A 55 -14.35 -1.28 8.30
N LEU A 56 -14.31 -1.16 6.97
CA LEU A 56 -14.55 -2.27 6.04
C LEU A 56 -13.48 -3.35 6.16
N ARG A 57 -12.20 -2.98 6.26
CA ARG A 57 -11.11 -3.95 6.43
C ARG A 57 -11.19 -4.70 7.76
N SER A 58 -11.48 -3.99 8.85
CA SER A 58 -11.67 -4.64 10.16
C SER A 58 -12.86 -5.59 10.15
N ALA A 59 -13.95 -5.22 9.46
CA ALA A 59 -15.10 -6.08 9.26
C ALA A 59 -14.74 -7.31 8.42
N LEU A 60 -14.06 -7.11 7.28
CA LEU A 60 -13.62 -8.20 6.42
C LEU A 60 -12.82 -9.25 7.21
N VAL A 61 -11.77 -8.82 7.92
CA VAL A 61 -10.92 -9.72 8.69
C VAL A 61 -11.72 -10.53 9.72
N VAL A 62 -12.60 -9.87 10.46
CA VAL A 62 -13.41 -10.54 11.48
C VAL A 62 -14.41 -11.51 10.85
N TYR A 63 -15.22 -11.05 9.89
CA TYR A 63 -16.29 -11.87 9.32
C TYR A 63 -15.79 -13.01 8.43
N SER A 64 -14.61 -12.90 7.84
CA SER A 64 -14.05 -13.98 7.01
C SER A 64 -13.27 -15.01 7.80
N SER A 65 -12.59 -14.65 8.88
CA SER A 65 -11.58 -15.52 9.49
C SER A 65 -11.66 -15.69 11.01
N TYR A 66 -12.50 -14.91 11.72
CA TYR A 66 -12.58 -15.02 13.17
C TYR A 66 -13.43 -16.21 13.63
N ASP A 67 -12.82 -17.09 14.39
CA ASP A 67 -13.50 -18.18 15.14
C ASP A 67 -13.17 -18.02 16.63
N PRO A 68 -14.20 -17.79 17.51
CA PRO A 68 -13.99 -17.63 18.95
C PRO A 68 -13.48 -18.91 19.64
N HIS A 69 -13.60 -20.06 19.00
CA HIS A 69 -13.16 -21.35 19.53
C HIS A 69 -11.79 -21.79 18.98
N ALA A 70 -11.25 -21.08 17.98
CA ALA A 70 -9.95 -21.40 17.43
C ALA A 70 -8.82 -20.97 18.40
N ALA A 71 -7.84 -21.83 18.58
CA ALA A 71 -6.60 -21.46 19.25
C ALA A 71 -5.75 -20.52 18.36
N PRO A 72 -4.87 -19.69 18.95
CA PRO A 72 -3.91 -18.91 18.17
C PRO A 72 -3.10 -19.80 17.23
N SER A 73 -2.96 -19.39 15.97
CA SER A 73 -2.39 -20.21 14.89
C SER A 73 -1.03 -19.74 14.40
N LEU A 74 -0.47 -18.66 15.00
CA LEU A 74 0.84 -18.15 14.63
C LEU A 74 1.92 -19.22 14.83
N SER A 75 2.75 -19.38 13.82
CA SER A 75 3.79 -20.38 13.77
C SER A 75 5.04 -19.84 13.06
N ILE A 76 6.11 -20.65 13.05
CA ILE A 76 7.32 -20.35 12.28
C ILE A 76 7.04 -20.18 10.77
N TRP A 77 5.94 -20.74 10.26
CA TRP A 77 5.51 -20.65 8.86
C TRP A 77 4.67 -19.40 8.55
N THR A 78 4.23 -18.67 9.58
CA THR A 78 3.42 -17.47 9.39
C THR A 78 4.07 -16.45 8.44
N PRO A 79 5.38 -16.12 8.51
CA PRO A 79 6.00 -15.21 7.55
C PRO A 79 5.86 -15.66 6.08
N LEU A 80 5.99 -16.96 5.83
CA LEU A 80 5.83 -17.53 4.50
C LEU A 80 4.37 -17.53 4.03
N GLN A 81 3.42 -17.80 4.92
CA GLN A 81 1.98 -17.65 4.63
C GLN A 81 1.64 -16.22 4.25
N LEU A 82 2.13 -15.24 5.01
CA LEU A 82 1.94 -13.82 4.74
C LEU A 82 2.58 -13.39 3.42
N PHE A 83 3.75 -13.93 3.10
CA PHE A 83 4.40 -13.69 1.81
C PHE A 83 3.53 -14.18 0.64
N PHE A 84 3.09 -15.43 0.65
CA PHE A 84 2.26 -15.96 -0.44
C PHE A 84 0.90 -15.26 -0.52
N PHE A 85 0.27 -14.98 0.61
CA PHE A 85 -0.97 -14.21 0.64
C PHE A 85 -0.77 -12.83 -0.02
N THR A 86 0.34 -12.15 0.30
CA THR A 86 0.66 -10.84 -0.27
C THR A 86 0.95 -10.92 -1.77
N VAL A 87 1.62 -11.96 -2.25
CA VAL A 87 1.88 -12.17 -3.67
C VAL A 87 0.57 -12.35 -4.45
N VAL A 88 -0.40 -13.09 -3.89
CA VAL A 88 -1.73 -13.25 -4.49
C VAL A 88 -2.54 -11.96 -4.46
N ASP A 89 -2.51 -11.23 -3.33
CA ASP A 89 -3.16 -9.92 -3.19
C ASP A 89 -2.62 -8.91 -4.22
N ASP A 90 -1.30 -8.85 -4.32
CA ASP A 90 -0.62 -7.97 -5.27
C ASP A 90 -0.90 -8.35 -6.74
N PHE A 91 -1.17 -9.62 -7.05
CA PHE A 91 -1.62 -10.07 -8.36
C PHE A 91 -2.99 -9.50 -8.73
N TYR A 92 -3.97 -9.65 -7.84
CA TYR A 92 -5.31 -9.11 -8.09
C TYR A 92 -5.29 -7.59 -8.17
N TYR A 93 -4.55 -6.95 -7.27
CA TYR A 93 -4.36 -5.50 -7.29
C TYR A 93 -3.68 -5.03 -8.56
N TYR A 94 -2.58 -5.66 -8.99
CA TYR A 94 -1.85 -5.33 -10.21
C TYR A 94 -2.76 -5.30 -11.43
N TRP A 95 -3.56 -6.34 -11.62
CA TRP A 95 -4.46 -6.40 -12.77
C TRP A 95 -5.59 -5.37 -12.71
N LEU A 96 -6.21 -5.19 -11.54
CA LEU A 96 -7.21 -4.14 -11.35
C LEU A 96 -6.62 -2.77 -11.67
N HIS A 97 -5.48 -2.45 -11.11
CA HIS A 97 -4.79 -1.17 -11.24
C HIS A 97 -4.35 -0.91 -12.70
N ARG A 98 -3.76 -1.92 -13.34
CA ARG A 98 -3.38 -1.86 -14.74
C ARG A 98 -4.59 -1.63 -15.65
N VAL A 99 -5.69 -2.33 -15.45
CA VAL A 99 -6.94 -2.13 -16.20
C VAL A 99 -7.47 -0.70 -16.00
N CYS A 100 -7.39 -0.16 -14.79
CA CYS A 100 -7.74 1.24 -14.51
C CYS A 100 -6.91 2.23 -15.33
N HIS A 101 -5.64 1.94 -15.59
CA HIS A 101 -4.77 2.80 -16.40
C HIS A 101 -4.88 2.56 -17.91
N GLU A 102 -5.19 1.37 -18.35
CA GLU A 102 -5.17 1.01 -19.77
C GLU A 102 -6.54 1.13 -20.46
N THR A 103 -7.64 1.20 -19.70
CA THR A 103 -9.00 1.28 -20.27
C THR A 103 -9.70 2.59 -19.89
N GLU A 104 -10.33 3.24 -20.86
CA GLU A 104 -10.99 4.54 -20.67
C GLU A 104 -12.14 4.48 -19.66
N SER A 105 -12.92 3.40 -19.66
CA SER A 105 -14.04 3.23 -18.72
C SER A 105 -13.58 3.12 -17.28
N ALA A 106 -12.52 2.33 -17.02
CA ALA A 106 -11.98 2.13 -15.69
C ALA A 106 -11.13 3.34 -15.21
N TRP A 107 -10.47 4.05 -16.14
CA TRP A 107 -9.77 5.29 -15.80
C TRP A 107 -10.67 6.34 -15.14
N LYS A 108 -11.94 6.40 -15.49
CA LYS A 108 -12.89 7.32 -14.86
C LYS A 108 -12.98 7.14 -13.35
N LEU A 109 -12.79 5.93 -12.84
CA LEU A 109 -12.76 5.61 -11.41
C LEU A 109 -11.41 5.97 -10.77
N HIS A 110 -10.30 5.85 -11.53
CA HIS A 110 -8.95 6.01 -11.01
C HIS A 110 -8.36 7.41 -11.19
N ARG A 111 -8.88 8.20 -12.13
CA ARG A 111 -8.35 9.52 -12.49
C ARG A 111 -8.31 10.52 -11.34
N LEU A 112 -9.27 10.43 -10.38
CA LEU A 112 -9.31 11.32 -9.23
C LEU A 112 -8.05 11.13 -8.37
N HIS A 113 -7.67 9.88 -8.13
CA HIS A 113 -6.46 9.52 -7.40
C HIS A 113 -5.20 10.10 -8.08
N HIS A 114 -5.11 10.03 -9.39
CA HIS A 114 -4.00 10.56 -10.19
C HIS A 114 -4.03 12.07 -10.48
N THR A 115 -4.97 12.81 -9.92
CA THR A 115 -4.86 14.30 -9.88
C THR A 115 -3.71 14.73 -8.96
N THR A 116 -3.33 13.89 -8.00
CA THR A 116 -2.17 14.09 -7.13
C THR A 116 -0.92 13.52 -7.81
N LYS A 117 0.02 14.41 -8.18
CA LYS A 117 1.28 14.03 -8.87
C LYS A 117 2.46 13.82 -7.95
N ALA A 118 2.38 14.37 -6.76
CA ALA A 118 3.37 14.24 -5.68
C ALA A 118 2.61 14.11 -4.35
N PRO A 119 1.90 12.98 -4.13
CA PRO A 119 0.99 12.82 -3.00
C PRO A 119 1.70 12.92 -1.65
N THR A 120 0.92 13.20 -0.61
CA THR A 120 1.31 13.09 0.78
C THR A 120 0.57 11.95 1.44
N LEU A 121 1.02 11.53 2.64
CA LEU A 121 0.53 10.38 3.41
C LEU A 121 -0.99 10.17 3.40
N LEU A 122 -1.77 11.25 3.54
CA LEU A 122 -3.23 11.17 3.64
C LEU A 122 -3.94 11.22 2.29
N LEU A 123 -3.23 11.58 1.21
CA LEU A 123 -3.80 11.59 -0.13
C LEU A 123 -3.99 10.19 -0.71
N LEU A 124 -3.54 9.16 0.00
CA LEU A 124 -3.91 7.78 -0.32
C LEU A 124 -5.43 7.57 -0.36
N GLY A 125 -6.21 8.27 0.49
CA GLY A 125 -7.67 8.23 0.52
C GLY A 125 -8.34 9.28 -0.39
N TYR A 126 -7.59 9.92 -1.28
CA TYR A 126 -8.18 10.82 -2.28
C TYR A 126 -8.44 10.05 -3.57
N ALA A 127 -9.52 9.31 -3.57
CA ALA A 127 -9.91 8.42 -4.66
C ALA A 127 -11.43 8.43 -4.89
N ASP A 128 -11.90 7.68 -5.86
CA ASP A 128 -13.32 7.43 -6.10
C ASP A 128 -13.82 6.32 -5.15
N ASP A 129 -15.01 6.48 -4.58
CA ASP A 129 -15.59 5.56 -3.60
C ASP A 129 -15.68 4.11 -4.13
N ILE A 130 -15.97 3.94 -5.42
CA ILE A 130 -16.04 2.62 -6.06
C ILE A 130 -14.65 2.00 -6.14
N GLN A 131 -13.64 2.78 -6.51
CA GLN A 131 -12.26 2.30 -6.53
C GLN A 131 -11.81 1.88 -5.13
N GLU A 132 -12.07 2.70 -4.10
CA GLU A 132 -11.75 2.37 -2.71
C GLU A 132 -12.40 1.04 -2.28
N CYS A 133 -13.65 0.79 -2.68
CA CYS A 133 -14.31 -0.49 -2.40
C CYS A 133 -13.57 -1.67 -3.05
N PHE A 134 -13.11 -1.54 -4.29
CA PHE A 134 -12.32 -2.58 -4.95
C PHE A 134 -10.97 -2.80 -4.24
N ASP A 135 -10.23 -1.75 -3.99
CA ASP A 135 -8.87 -1.82 -3.43
C ASP A 135 -8.85 -2.32 -1.98
N LEU A 136 -9.84 -1.89 -1.20
CA LEU A 136 -9.82 -2.08 0.25
C LEU A 136 -10.59 -3.31 0.70
N PHE A 137 -11.54 -3.77 -0.10
CA PHE A 137 -12.41 -4.87 0.26
C PHE A 137 -12.36 -6.02 -0.75
N LEU A 138 -12.66 -5.76 -2.03
CA LEU A 138 -12.82 -6.85 -3.00
C LEU A 138 -11.51 -7.56 -3.32
N VAL A 139 -10.39 -6.83 -3.45
CA VAL A 139 -9.07 -7.45 -3.69
C VAL A 139 -8.65 -8.32 -2.49
N PRO A 140 -8.60 -7.83 -1.24
CA PRO A 140 -8.27 -8.67 -0.09
C PRO A 140 -9.26 -9.82 0.12
N PHE A 141 -10.54 -9.65 -0.18
CA PHE A 141 -11.54 -10.72 -0.08
C PHE A 141 -11.30 -11.82 -1.13
N ALA A 142 -11.05 -11.45 -2.39
CA ALA A 142 -10.70 -12.41 -3.44
C ALA A 142 -9.40 -13.14 -3.11
N THR A 143 -8.44 -12.44 -2.54
CA THR A 143 -7.19 -13.03 -2.04
C THR A 143 -7.45 -14.07 -0.97
N TRP A 144 -8.26 -13.72 0.03
CA TRP A 144 -8.62 -14.64 1.11
C TRP A 144 -9.39 -15.87 0.61
N LEU A 145 -10.28 -15.71 -0.37
CA LEU A 145 -10.96 -16.84 -1.00
C LEU A 145 -10.01 -17.77 -1.76
N THR A 146 -8.94 -17.22 -2.33
CA THR A 146 -7.94 -17.98 -3.11
C THR A 146 -6.91 -18.65 -2.21
N PHE A 147 -6.48 -17.95 -1.19
CA PHE A 147 -5.44 -18.38 -0.24
C PHE A 147 -5.85 -18.01 1.19
N PRO A 148 -6.79 -18.74 1.81
CA PRO A 148 -7.28 -18.39 3.16
C PRO A 148 -6.16 -18.50 4.19
N ILE A 149 -6.06 -17.47 5.05
CA ILE A 149 -5.17 -17.44 6.19
C ILE A 149 -5.96 -17.27 7.49
N PRO A 150 -5.43 -17.74 8.63
CA PRO A 150 -6.08 -17.62 9.93
C PRO A 150 -6.25 -16.15 10.35
N PHE A 151 -7.16 -15.93 11.30
CA PHE A 151 -7.51 -14.60 11.80
C PHE A 151 -6.30 -13.79 12.30
N ASP A 152 -5.47 -14.37 13.14
CA ASP A 152 -4.29 -13.72 13.72
C ASP A 152 -3.26 -13.33 12.64
N ALA A 153 -3.00 -14.20 11.67
CA ALA A 153 -2.17 -13.91 10.51
C ALA A 153 -2.80 -12.82 9.63
N PHE A 154 -4.13 -12.84 9.43
CA PHE A 154 -4.82 -11.85 8.62
C PHE A 154 -4.80 -10.45 9.27
N VAL A 155 -4.92 -10.38 10.61
CA VAL A 155 -4.73 -9.11 11.35
C VAL A 155 -3.34 -8.54 11.14
N ILE A 156 -2.29 -9.36 11.28
CA ILE A 156 -0.90 -8.93 11.07
C ILE A 156 -0.71 -8.43 9.63
N TRP A 157 -1.19 -9.20 8.66
CA TRP A 157 -1.12 -8.82 7.26
C TRP A 157 -1.80 -7.48 7.01
N MET A 158 -3.02 -7.30 7.49
CA MET A 158 -3.79 -6.06 7.31
C MET A 158 -3.03 -4.83 7.82
N LEU A 159 -2.43 -4.91 9.00
CA LEU A 159 -1.68 -3.80 9.59
C LEU A 159 -0.43 -3.44 8.77
N ILE A 160 0.34 -4.45 8.36
CA ILE A 160 1.53 -4.23 7.53
C ILE A 160 1.13 -3.73 6.15
N HIS A 161 0.09 -4.29 5.54
CA HIS A 161 -0.40 -3.88 4.23
C HIS A 161 -0.82 -2.40 4.21
N VAL A 162 -1.62 -1.95 5.19
CA VAL A 162 -2.00 -0.53 5.32
C VAL A 162 -0.77 0.36 5.52
N SER A 163 0.19 -0.10 6.33
CA SER A 163 1.43 0.65 6.55
C SER A 163 2.21 0.91 5.26
N ILE A 164 2.32 -0.10 4.40
CA ILE A 164 3.00 0.02 3.10
C ILE A 164 2.25 0.97 2.17
N GLN A 165 0.92 0.93 2.14
CA GLN A 165 0.13 1.87 1.34
C GLN A 165 0.36 3.33 1.75
N VAL A 166 0.39 3.60 3.06
CA VAL A 166 0.69 4.94 3.58
C VAL A 166 2.11 5.38 3.23
N VAL A 167 3.10 4.47 3.35
CA VAL A 167 4.50 4.76 2.98
C VAL A 167 4.62 5.04 1.48
N GLY A 168 3.98 4.26 0.63
CA GLY A 168 3.99 4.45 -0.83
C GLY A 168 3.57 5.87 -1.25
N HIS A 169 2.52 6.41 -0.61
CA HIS A 169 2.03 7.78 -0.87
C HIS A 169 2.83 8.86 -0.12
N SER A 170 3.76 8.49 0.74
CA SER A 170 4.48 9.48 1.55
C SER A 170 5.43 10.37 0.76
N GLY A 171 6.00 9.85 -0.33
CA GLY A 171 7.09 10.47 -1.08
C GLY A 171 8.35 10.75 -0.26
N ILE A 172 8.46 10.18 0.94
CA ILE A 172 9.66 10.32 1.79
C ILE A 172 10.84 9.61 1.13
N ARG A 173 12.01 10.21 1.15
CA ARG A 173 13.26 9.61 0.66
C ARG A 173 13.70 8.43 1.52
N LEU A 174 12.93 7.36 1.46
CA LEU A 174 13.23 6.12 2.14
C LEU A 174 13.35 4.99 1.11
N HIS A 175 14.43 4.24 1.19
CA HIS A 175 14.50 2.93 0.56
C HIS A 175 13.85 1.92 1.51
N HIS A 176 12.52 1.95 1.58
CA HIS A 176 11.75 1.08 2.44
C HIS A 176 11.01 0.05 1.61
N GLY A 177 11.43 -1.20 1.73
CA GLY A 177 10.69 -2.33 1.20
C GLY A 177 9.67 -2.86 2.20
N THR A 178 8.65 -3.57 1.73
CA THR A 178 7.68 -4.23 2.62
C THR A 178 8.31 -5.40 3.36
N LEU A 179 7.96 -5.54 4.64
CA LEU A 179 8.34 -6.71 5.45
C LEU A 179 7.72 -8.02 4.92
N LEU A 180 6.62 -7.92 4.16
CA LEU A 180 5.88 -9.09 3.64
C LEU A 180 6.57 -9.72 2.43
N THR A 181 7.11 -8.92 1.52
CA THR A 181 7.71 -9.40 0.27
C THR A 181 9.19 -9.10 0.15
N GLY A 182 9.67 -8.01 0.77
CA GLY A 182 11.06 -7.57 0.67
C GLY A 182 12.09 -8.64 1.00
N PRO A 183 12.02 -9.35 2.14
CA PRO A 183 12.99 -10.38 2.50
C PRO A 183 13.15 -11.48 1.44
N TYR A 184 12.10 -11.75 0.65
CA TYR A 184 12.07 -12.81 -0.35
C TYR A 184 12.39 -12.29 -1.77
N LEU A 185 12.00 -11.06 -2.09
CA LEU A 185 12.05 -10.53 -3.46
C LEU A 185 13.23 -9.59 -3.73
N THR A 186 13.85 -9.02 -2.69
CA THR A 186 15.03 -8.14 -2.86
C THR A 186 16.18 -8.82 -3.62
N PRO A 187 16.51 -10.10 -3.41
CA PRO A 187 17.58 -10.75 -4.19
C PRO A 187 17.32 -10.81 -5.70
N PHE A 188 16.05 -10.67 -6.10
CA PHE A 188 15.61 -10.70 -7.50
C PHE A 188 15.31 -9.29 -8.06
N GLY A 189 15.55 -8.22 -7.28
CA GLY A 189 15.21 -6.85 -7.66
C GLY A 189 13.71 -6.63 -7.90
N ALA A 190 12.87 -7.42 -7.22
CA ALA A 190 11.42 -7.38 -7.33
C ALA A 190 10.74 -6.82 -6.05
N GLU A 191 11.52 -6.30 -5.12
CA GLU A 191 11.00 -5.51 -4.00
C GLU A 191 10.42 -4.18 -4.48
N ILE A 192 9.36 -3.70 -3.81
CA ILE A 192 8.83 -2.36 -3.99
C ILE A 192 9.46 -1.41 -2.97
N VAL A 193 9.70 -0.16 -3.36
CA VAL A 193 10.14 0.91 -2.46
C VAL A 193 9.27 2.16 -2.67
N THR A 194 9.36 3.11 -1.76
CA THR A 194 8.54 4.33 -1.78
C THR A 194 8.62 5.08 -3.12
N GLU A 195 9.80 5.12 -3.76
CA GLU A 195 9.98 5.80 -5.04
C GLU A 195 9.17 5.16 -6.18
N ASP A 196 8.96 3.84 -6.16
CA ASP A 196 8.23 3.17 -7.24
C ASP A 196 6.80 3.69 -7.37
N HIS A 197 6.13 3.90 -6.26
CA HIS A 197 4.77 4.43 -6.23
C HIS A 197 4.74 5.96 -6.43
N ASP A 198 5.74 6.68 -5.95
CA ASP A 198 5.90 8.11 -6.21
C ASP A 198 6.09 8.38 -7.71
N LEU A 199 6.90 7.58 -8.39
CA LEU A 199 7.07 7.64 -9.85
C LEU A 199 5.79 7.26 -10.60
N HIS A 200 5.03 6.28 -10.11
CA HIS A 200 3.74 5.90 -10.67
C HIS A 200 2.76 7.08 -10.70
N HIS A 201 2.67 7.86 -9.62
CA HIS A 201 1.80 9.05 -9.56
C HIS A 201 2.22 10.18 -10.48
N ARG A 202 3.51 10.33 -10.81
CA ARG A 202 4.02 11.41 -11.67
C ARG A 202 3.46 11.34 -13.08
N HIS A 203 3.24 10.12 -13.55
CA HIS A 203 2.68 9.85 -14.86
C HIS A 203 1.16 9.77 -14.76
N GLY A 204 0.51 9.80 -15.88
CA GLY A 204 -0.93 9.78 -15.96
C GLY A 204 -1.44 8.54 -16.70
N TRP A 205 -2.65 8.65 -17.18
CA TRP A 205 -3.30 7.63 -17.95
C TRP A 205 -2.45 7.14 -19.13
N ARG A 206 -2.31 5.83 -19.29
CA ARG A 206 -1.53 5.11 -20.32
C ARG A 206 -0.02 5.33 -20.34
N GLU A 207 0.50 6.28 -19.58
CA GLU A 207 1.94 6.56 -19.50
C GLU A 207 2.54 6.09 -18.17
N SER A 208 1.71 5.50 -17.31
CA SER A 208 2.14 5.03 -16.00
C SER A 208 2.78 3.63 -16.07
N TYR A 209 3.49 3.30 -15.03
CA TYR A 209 4.16 2.03 -14.80
C TYR A 209 4.19 1.75 -13.28
N ASN A 210 4.76 0.63 -12.83
CA ASN A 210 4.79 0.21 -11.44
C ASN A 210 3.37 0.09 -10.85
N TYR A 211 2.57 -0.79 -11.45
CA TYR A 211 1.18 -1.02 -11.03
C TYR A 211 1.06 -1.86 -9.76
N GLY A 212 2.10 -2.62 -9.38
CA GLY A 212 2.14 -3.37 -8.13
C GLY A 212 2.10 -2.46 -6.91
N LYS A 213 1.57 -2.97 -5.80
CA LYS A 213 1.39 -2.23 -4.55
C LYS A 213 2.24 -2.78 -3.40
N GLN A 214 2.55 -4.06 -3.45
CA GLN A 214 3.31 -4.76 -2.41
C GLN A 214 4.64 -5.31 -2.92
N SER A 215 4.80 -5.40 -4.23
CA SER A 215 6.01 -5.85 -4.90
C SER A 215 6.11 -5.27 -6.30
N ARG A 216 7.26 -5.42 -6.93
CA ARG A 216 7.47 -5.21 -8.38
C ARG A 216 7.53 -6.53 -9.15
N LEU A 217 7.09 -7.63 -8.54
CA LEU A 217 7.12 -8.96 -9.15
C LEU A 217 6.29 -8.98 -10.44
N TRP A 218 5.05 -8.53 -10.35
CA TRP A 218 4.13 -8.54 -11.50
C TRP A 218 4.51 -7.51 -12.55
N ASP A 219 5.01 -6.35 -12.15
CA ASP A 219 5.56 -5.36 -13.06
C ASP A 219 6.77 -5.91 -13.84
N GLY A 220 7.63 -6.68 -13.17
CA GLY A 220 8.75 -7.35 -13.81
C GLY A 220 8.30 -8.42 -14.82
N LEU A 221 7.34 -9.24 -14.43
CA LEU A 221 6.83 -10.35 -15.27
C LEU A 221 6.04 -9.86 -16.50
N PHE A 222 5.30 -8.75 -16.35
CA PHE A 222 4.44 -8.23 -17.41
C PHE A 222 4.99 -6.98 -18.11
N GLY A 223 6.26 -6.62 -17.86
CA GLY A 223 6.98 -5.57 -18.59
C GLY A 223 6.51 -4.14 -18.28
N THR A 224 5.93 -3.89 -17.11
CA THR A 224 5.48 -2.56 -16.66
C THR A 224 6.36 -1.97 -15.56
N LYS A 225 7.54 -2.54 -15.34
CA LYS A 225 8.51 -2.10 -14.35
C LYS A 225 9.23 -0.82 -14.82
N GLY A 226 9.03 0.30 -14.12
CA GLY A 226 9.73 1.56 -14.38
C GLY A 226 11.14 1.60 -13.74
N GLU A 227 11.99 2.45 -14.24
CA GLU A 227 13.32 2.69 -13.65
C GLU A 227 13.23 3.68 -12.48
N ARG A 228 13.95 3.40 -11.40
CA ARG A 228 14.12 4.30 -10.26
C ARG A 228 15.14 5.38 -10.60
N ILE A 229 14.92 6.59 -10.11
CA ILE A 229 15.80 7.75 -10.32
C ILE A 229 16.75 7.91 -9.14
N GLU A 230 16.24 7.86 -7.91
CA GLU A 230 17.01 8.07 -6.68
C GLU A 230 17.20 6.75 -5.89
N GLY A 231 16.22 5.86 -5.90
CA GLY A 231 16.17 4.62 -5.13
C GLY A 231 16.98 3.45 -5.72
N HIS A 232 18.10 3.73 -6.34
CA HIS A 232 19.02 2.69 -6.78
C HIS A 232 19.79 2.09 -5.61
N SER A 233 20.02 0.79 -5.65
CA SER A 233 20.79 0.08 -4.63
C SER A 233 22.20 0.66 -4.40
N GLY A 234 22.79 1.27 -5.42
CA GLY A 234 24.07 1.98 -5.32
C GLY A 234 24.03 3.30 -4.53
N ASN A 235 22.84 3.87 -4.33
CA ASN A 235 22.65 5.12 -3.57
C ASN A 235 22.26 4.87 -2.10
N ILE A 236 22.14 3.62 -1.69
CA ILE A 236 21.77 3.27 -0.32
C ILE A 236 23.01 3.35 0.57
N ASP A 237 23.01 4.30 1.50
CA ASP A 237 23.99 4.33 2.59
C ASP A 237 23.65 3.26 3.62
N ARG A 238 24.31 2.12 3.52
CA ARG A 238 24.12 0.97 4.42
C ARG A 238 24.82 1.14 5.76
N THR A 239 25.56 2.24 5.98
CA THR A 239 26.23 2.53 7.24
C THR A 239 25.33 3.28 8.21
N ARG A 240 24.23 3.88 7.72
CA ARG A 240 23.26 4.60 8.54
C ARG A 240 22.08 3.70 8.88
N PHE A 241 22.01 3.32 10.14
CA PHE A 241 20.82 2.64 10.68
C PHE A 241 19.86 3.64 11.29
N ILE A 242 18.56 3.41 11.12
CA ILE A 242 17.51 4.13 11.85
C ILE A 242 17.34 3.41 13.18
N TYR A 243 17.76 4.05 14.24
CA TYR A 243 17.48 3.65 15.61
C TYR A 243 16.32 4.47 16.13
#